data_839268d3449fe57cbd5f9ca257c62f06
#
_entry.id   839268d3449fe57cbd5f9ca257c62f06
#
_cell.length_a   1.000
_cell.length_b   1.000
_cell.length_c   1.000
_cell.angle_alpha   90.00
_cell.angle_beta   90.00
_cell.angle_gamma   90.00
#
_symmetry.space_group_name_H-M   'P 1'
#
loop_
_entity.id
_entity.type
_entity.pdbx_description
1 polymer ?
#
loop_
_entity_poly.entity_id
_entity_poly.type
_entity_poly.pdbx_seq_one_letter_code
_entity_poly.pdbx_strand_id
1 'polypeptide(L)'
;MDEKVEKIKSWLKSGSVNIFGLPMSGKDTVGKRLAELIGGEFLSSGDIIRDYEEKKNDHMTENGELIPTNKFYDIVLPHFYTEDLIDKPLVLSSIGRWEGEEDEVMKHTKESGHEIRAVLYLKLSEDDVRKRWEAAKELGDRGIRGDDADPKVFETRIEEFHEKTEPVLKHYDKLNLLIEIDASGTRDEVFENVINALSVL
;
A
#
# COMPACT_ATOMS: atom_id res chain seq x y z
N MET A 1 -13.98 -13.43 14.62
CA MET A 1 -12.64 -12.87 14.21
C MET A 1 -11.65 -14.00 13.99
N ASP A 2 -11.37 -14.85 14.97
CA ASP A 2 -10.34 -15.89 14.90
C ASP A 2 -10.48 -16.86 13.72
N GLU A 3 -11.70 -17.36 13.44
CA GLU A 3 -11.94 -18.26 12.28
C GLU A 3 -11.61 -17.60 10.95
N LYS A 4 -11.95 -16.31 10.79
CA LYS A 4 -11.63 -15.55 9.55
C LYS A 4 -10.12 -15.36 9.40
N VAL A 5 -9.45 -15.07 10.50
CA VAL A 5 -7.98 -14.90 10.51
C VAL A 5 -7.27 -16.19 10.12
N GLU A 6 -7.68 -17.33 10.65
CA GLU A 6 -7.11 -18.63 10.30
C GLU A 6 -7.36 -19.00 8.82
N LYS A 7 -8.53 -18.65 8.27
CA LYS A 7 -8.79 -18.79 6.82
C LYS A 7 -7.82 -17.96 6.00
N ILE A 8 -7.65 -16.67 6.36
CA ILE A 8 -6.72 -15.77 5.67
C ILE A 8 -5.29 -16.33 5.72
N LYS A 9 -4.81 -16.74 6.90
CA LYS A 9 -3.46 -17.33 7.06
C LYS A 9 -3.29 -18.58 6.21
N SER A 10 -4.28 -19.47 6.22
CA SER A 10 -4.24 -20.72 5.46
C SER A 10 -4.22 -20.49 3.95
N TRP A 11 -4.97 -19.49 3.48
CA TRP A 11 -5.00 -19.09 2.09
C TRP A 11 -3.73 -18.35 1.67
N LEU A 12 -3.30 -17.36 2.45
CA LEU A 12 -2.18 -16.49 2.10
C LEU A 12 -0.84 -17.22 2.22
N LYS A 13 -0.63 -18.04 3.25
CA LYS A 13 0.65 -18.70 3.56
C LYS A 13 1.79 -17.67 3.65
N SER A 14 2.86 -17.86 2.86
CA SER A 14 3.95 -16.89 2.67
C SER A 14 3.69 -15.87 1.56
N GLY A 15 2.55 -15.92 0.89
CA GLY A 15 2.20 -14.97 -0.17
C GLY A 15 2.02 -13.54 0.32
N SER A 16 1.62 -12.64 -0.57
CA SER A 16 1.42 -11.24 -0.24
C SER A 16 0.06 -10.69 -0.68
N VAL A 17 -0.32 -9.61 0.01
CA VAL A 17 -1.44 -8.74 -0.35
C VAL A 17 -0.87 -7.33 -0.57
N ASN A 18 -1.18 -6.68 -1.71
CA ASN A 18 -0.77 -5.32 -1.97
C ASN A 18 -1.95 -4.35 -1.83
N ILE A 19 -1.81 -3.32 -1.00
CA ILE A 19 -2.89 -2.38 -0.68
C ILE A 19 -2.65 -1.05 -1.36
N PHE A 20 -3.59 -0.62 -2.18
CA PHE A 20 -3.60 0.68 -2.85
C PHE A 20 -4.73 1.57 -2.35
N GLY A 21 -4.61 2.85 -2.60
CA GLY A 21 -5.61 3.86 -2.30
C GLY A 21 -5.01 5.25 -2.33
N LEU A 22 -5.88 6.24 -2.46
CA LEU A 22 -5.50 7.66 -2.40
C LEU A 22 -4.72 8.00 -1.12
N PRO A 23 -3.96 9.11 -1.09
CA PRO A 23 -3.47 9.66 0.17
C PRO A 23 -4.61 9.73 1.20
N MET A 24 -4.32 9.55 2.47
CA MET A 24 -5.33 9.56 3.57
C MET A 24 -6.40 8.46 3.50
N SER A 25 -6.35 7.51 2.57
CA SER A 25 -7.29 6.36 2.53
C SER A 25 -7.17 5.40 3.72
N GLY A 26 -6.05 5.47 4.46
CA GLY A 26 -5.79 4.61 5.63
C GLY A 26 -5.06 3.30 5.31
N LYS A 27 -4.53 3.13 4.09
CA LYS A 27 -3.86 1.89 3.66
C LYS A 27 -2.72 1.43 4.58
N ASP A 28 -1.88 2.34 5.07
CA ASP A 28 -0.77 1.98 5.96
C ASP A 28 -1.27 1.52 7.34
N THR A 29 -2.34 2.14 7.86
CA THR A 29 -2.99 1.76 9.11
C THR A 29 -3.60 0.36 9.00
N VAL A 30 -4.34 0.12 7.92
CA VAL A 30 -4.94 -1.18 7.61
C VAL A 30 -3.85 -2.23 7.38
N GLY A 31 -2.82 -1.89 6.61
CA GLY A 31 -1.73 -2.80 6.28
C GLY A 31 -0.93 -3.25 7.50
N LYS A 32 -0.53 -2.33 8.36
CA LYS A 32 0.18 -2.65 9.60
C LYS A 32 -0.65 -3.55 10.54
N ARG A 33 -1.94 -3.21 10.69
CA ARG A 33 -2.87 -4.00 11.52
C ARG A 33 -3.11 -5.40 10.94
N LEU A 34 -3.20 -5.51 9.60
CA LEU A 34 -3.36 -6.81 8.93
C LEU A 34 -2.09 -7.66 9.09
N ALA A 35 -0.91 -7.09 8.87
CA ALA A 35 0.36 -7.78 9.03
C ALA A 35 0.52 -8.35 10.45
N GLU A 36 0.27 -7.51 11.47
CA GLU A 36 0.30 -7.95 12.87
C GLU A 36 -0.68 -9.11 13.14
N LEU A 37 -1.92 -9.01 12.63
CA LEU A 37 -2.97 -9.99 12.85
C LEU A 37 -2.65 -11.36 12.23
N ILE A 38 -2.02 -11.37 11.05
CA ILE A 38 -1.67 -12.62 10.35
C ILE A 38 -0.27 -13.15 10.72
N GLY A 39 0.50 -12.41 11.53
CA GLY A 39 1.88 -12.77 11.87
C GLY A 39 2.85 -12.57 10.71
N GLY A 40 2.58 -11.58 9.87
CA GLY A 40 3.37 -11.20 8.70
C GLY A 40 4.17 -9.92 8.87
N GLU A 41 4.82 -9.49 7.79
CA GLU A 41 5.59 -8.26 7.74
C GLU A 41 4.90 -7.21 6.84
N PHE A 42 5.06 -5.93 7.21
CA PHE A 42 4.51 -4.80 6.45
C PHE A 42 5.62 -4.08 5.71
N LEU A 43 5.48 -3.95 4.39
CA LEU A 43 6.39 -3.19 3.54
C LEU A 43 5.64 -2.06 2.82
N SER A 44 6.10 -0.82 3.00
CA SER A 44 5.57 0.36 2.32
C SER A 44 6.62 0.93 1.37
N SER A 45 6.26 1.11 0.09
CA SER A 45 7.17 1.76 -0.86
C SER A 45 7.57 3.16 -0.40
N GLY A 46 6.62 3.91 0.17
CA GLY A 46 6.90 5.24 0.70
C GLY A 46 7.86 5.25 1.88
N ASP A 47 7.77 4.27 2.80
CA ASP A 47 8.69 4.18 3.93
C ASP A 47 10.09 3.78 3.46
N ILE A 48 10.20 2.80 2.56
CA ILE A 48 11.46 2.35 1.97
C ILE A 48 12.18 3.48 1.23
N ILE A 49 11.44 4.24 0.41
CA ILE A 49 12.01 5.34 -0.37
C ILE A 49 12.49 6.47 0.53
N ARG A 50 11.71 6.86 1.54
CA ARG A 50 12.11 7.90 2.50
C ARG A 50 13.33 7.51 3.34
N ASP A 51 13.40 6.26 3.79
CA ASP A 51 14.59 5.73 4.48
C ASP A 51 15.84 5.80 3.59
N TYR A 52 15.67 5.51 2.29
CA TYR A 52 16.75 5.69 1.31
C TYR A 52 17.13 7.15 1.14
N GLU A 53 16.14 8.05 0.97
CA GLU A 53 16.36 9.51 0.82
C GLU A 53 17.10 10.07 2.03
N GLU A 54 16.68 9.72 3.25
CA GLU A 54 17.34 10.16 4.47
C GLU A 54 18.81 9.72 4.53
N LYS A 55 19.07 8.44 4.22
CA LYS A 55 20.44 7.89 4.22
C LYS A 55 21.35 8.48 3.14
N LYS A 56 20.78 8.91 2.01
CA LYS A 56 21.52 9.46 0.87
C LYS A 56 21.49 10.98 0.81
N ASN A 57 20.74 11.65 1.69
CA ASN A 57 20.44 13.08 1.62
C ASN A 57 19.89 13.47 0.24
N ASP A 58 18.93 12.66 -0.24
CA ASP A 58 18.23 12.85 -1.51
C ASP A 58 16.80 13.34 -1.23
N HIS A 59 16.11 13.95 -2.20
CA HIS A 59 14.81 14.60 -2.05
C HIS A 59 13.88 14.32 -3.23
N MET A 60 13.86 13.08 -3.71
CA MET A 60 13.11 12.69 -4.91
C MET A 60 11.59 12.82 -4.76
N THR A 61 11.07 12.72 -3.52
CA THR A 61 9.62 12.71 -3.23
C THR A 61 9.10 14.00 -2.61
N GLU A 62 9.92 15.02 -2.41
CA GLU A 62 9.54 16.25 -1.69
C GLU A 62 8.38 17.03 -2.32
N ASN A 63 8.20 16.92 -3.64
CA ASN A 63 7.12 17.56 -4.39
C ASN A 63 5.84 16.70 -4.52
N GLY A 64 5.80 15.52 -3.90
CA GLY A 64 4.67 14.59 -3.96
C GLY A 64 4.64 13.70 -5.21
N GLU A 65 5.59 13.87 -6.12
CA GLU A 65 5.72 13.05 -7.32
C GLU A 65 6.21 11.63 -7.00
N LEU A 66 5.88 10.68 -7.88
CA LEU A 66 6.45 9.34 -7.81
C LEU A 66 7.88 9.34 -8.36
N ILE A 67 8.75 8.57 -7.71
CA ILE A 67 10.12 8.39 -8.20
C ILE A 67 10.13 7.67 -9.57
N PRO A 68 11.14 7.88 -10.41
CA PRO A 68 11.28 7.18 -11.68
C PRO A 68 11.36 5.65 -11.48
N THR A 69 10.75 4.89 -12.40
CA THR A 69 10.67 3.42 -12.34
C THR A 69 12.03 2.73 -12.16
N ASN A 70 13.10 3.20 -12.80
CA ASN A 70 14.43 2.62 -12.61
C ASN A 70 14.94 2.80 -11.17
N LYS A 71 14.65 3.94 -10.54
CA LYS A 71 14.96 4.18 -9.13
C LYS A 71 14.10 3.31 -8.20
N PHE A 72 12.81 3.15 -8.53
CA PHE A 72 11.94 2.24 -7.80
C PHE A 72 12.49 0.81 -7.81
N TYR A 73 12.94 0.29 -8.95
CA TYR A 73 13.52 -1.05 -9.04
C TYR A 73 14.79 -1.20 -8.19
N ASP A 74 15.68 -0.22 -8.26
CA ASP A 74 16.94 -0.25 -7.52
C ASP A 74 16.76 -0.15 -6.00
N ILE A 75 15.73 0.56 -5.54
CA ILE A 75 15.51 0.89 -4.13
C ILE A 75 14.55 -0.11 -3.47
N VAL A 76 13.43 -0.43 -4.12
CA VAL A 76 12.32 -1.16 -3.48
C VAL A 76 12.41 -2.67 -3.69
N LEU A 77 12.66 -3.14 -4.92
CA LEU A 77 12.60 -4.58 -5.21
C LEU A 77 13.61 -5.43 -4.41
N PRO A 78 14.83 -4.96 -4.08
CA PRO A 78 15.77 -5.74 -3.25
C PRO A 78 15.23 -6.09 -1.87
N HIS A 79 14.28 -5.33 -1.33
CA HIS A 79 13.69 -5.61 -0.02
C HIS A 79 12.92 -6.93 0.04
N PHE A 80 12.45 -7.46 -1.10
CA PHE A 80 11.76 -8.76 -1.12
C PHE A 80 12.68 -9.96 -0.81
N TYR A 81 13.99 -9.77 -0.88
CA TYR A 81 14.97 -10.85 -0.72
C TYR A 81 15.70 -10.81 0.63
N THR A 82 15.20 -10.03 1.59
CA THR A 82 15.81 -9.97 2.92
C THR A 82 15.49 -11.23 3.74
N GLU A 83 16.45 -11.73 4.50
CA GLU A 83 16.35 -13.00 5.23
C GLU A 83 15.23 -13.02 6.27
N ASP A 84 14.93 -11.88 6.85
CA ASP A 84 13.87 -11.71 7.87
C ASP A 84 12.45 -11.86 7.32
N LEU A 85 12.25 -11.86 6.01
CA LEU A 85 10.98 -12.09 5.35
C LEU A 85 10.70 -13.55 4.99
N ILE A 86 11.71 -14.41 5.02
CA ILE A 86 11.58 -15.81 4.60
C ILE A 86 10.41 -16.49 5.35
N ASP A 87 9.55 -17.16 4.58
CA ASP A 87 8.37 -17.90 5.04
C ASP A 87 7.28 -17.07 5.75
N LYS A 88 7.39 -15.74 5.77
CA LYS A 88 6.37 -14.88 6.34
C LYS A 88 5.41 -14.34 5.27
N PRO A 89 4.11 -14.19 5.57
CA PRO A 89 3.21 -13.45 4.70
C PRO A 89 3.58 -11.96 4.67
N LEU A 90 3.41 -11.32 3.50
CA LEU A 90 3.69 -9.89 3.37
C LEU A 90 2.40 -9.10 3.14
N VAL A 91 2.32 -7.94 3.79
CA VAL A 91 1.34 -6.91 3.49
C VAL A 91 2.09 -5.72 2.90
N LEU A 92 1.85 -5.48 1.63
CA LEU A 92 2.51 -4.44 0.86
C LEU A 92 1.63 -3.19 0.81
N SER A 93 2.21 -2.01 0.85
CA SER A 93 1.50 -0.74 0.70
C SER A 93 2.03 0.03 -0.50
N SER A 94 1.20 0.10 -1.54
CA SER A 94 1.45 0.85 -2.78
C SER A 94 2.79 0.52 -3.44
N ILE A 95 3.12 -0.76 -3.53
CA ILE A 95 4.34 -1.21 -4.22
C ILE A 95 4.03 -1.45 -5.69
N GLY A 96 4.74 -0.73 -6.57
CA GLY A 96 4.48 -0.70 -8.01
C GLY A 96 3.31 0.23 -8.36
N ARG A 97 3.60 1.50 -8.63
CA ARG A 97 2.58 2.56 -8.82
C ARG A 97 2.55 3.12 -10.25
N TRP A 98 3.55 2.84 -11.06
CA TRP A 98 3.57 3.18 -12.48
C TRP A 98 3.14 1.97 -13.31
N GLU A 99 2.41 2.23 -14.40
CA GLU A 99 2.05 1.21 -15.38
C GLU A 99 3.29 0.45 -15.87
N GLY A 100 3.27 -0.87 -15.74
CA GLY A 100 4.37 -1.78 -16.03
C GLY A 100 5.26 -2.15 -14.83
N GLU A 101 5.25 -1.38 -13.73
CA GLU A 101 5.96 -1.76 -12.50
C GLU A 101 5.33 -2.98 -11.84
N GLU A 102 4.00 -3.15 -11.97
CA GLU A 102 3.27 -4.26 -11.39
C GLU A 102 3.75 -5.61 -11.89
N ASP A 103 4.19 -5.72 -13.14
CA ASP A 103 4.71 -6.97 -13.71
C ASP A 103 6.04 -7.37 -13.03
N GLU A 104 6.96 -6.43 -12.85
CA GLU A 104 8.21 -6.69 -12.14
C GLU A 104 7.95 -6.95 -10.64
N VAL A 105 7.02 -6.25 -10.01
CA VAL A 105 6.63 -6.52 -8.62
C VAL A 105 6.07 -7.93 -8.47
N MET A 106 5.14 -8.37 -9.36
CA MET A 106 4.60 -9.73 -9.34
C MET A 106 5.69 -10.78 -9.54
N LYS A 107 6.63 -10.52 -10.45
CA LYS A 107 7.77 -11.41 -10.72
C LYS A 107 8.67 -11.54 -9.49
N HIS A 108 9.12 -10.41 -8.92
CA HIS A 108 10.04 -10.41 -7.78
C HIS A 108 9.40 -10.97 -6.51
N THR A 109 8.13 -10.68 -6.24
CA THR A 109 7.41 -11.29 -5.12
C THR A 109 7.26 -12.80 -5.29
N LYS A 110 7.01 -13.28 -6.50
CA LYS A 110 6.93 -14.72 -6.79
C LYS A 110 8.29 -15.41 -6.64
N GLU A 111 9.36 -14.82 -7.19
CA GLU A 111 10.72 -15.36 -7.11
C GLU A 111 11.23 -15.43 -5.66
N SER A 112 10.84 -14.47 -4.81
CA SER A 112 11.19 -14.43 -3.39
C SER A 112 10.29 -15.29 -2.49
N GLY A 113 9.28 -15.97 -3.05
CA GLY A 113 8.35 -16.83 -2.28
C GLY A 113 7.13 -16.09 -1.70
N HIS A 114 6.92 -14.82 -2.08
CA HIS A 114 5.86 -13.96 -1.58
C HIS A 114 4.84 -13.58 -2.67
N GLU A 115 4.44 -14.53 -3.52
CA GLU A 115 3.53 -14.30 -4.64
C GLU A 115 2.31 -13.44 -4.24
N ILE A 116 2.01 -12.39 -5.02
CA ILE A 116 0.80 -11.56 -4.81
C ILE A 116 -0.44 -12.42 -5.03
N ARG A 117 -1.27 -12.56 -4.00
CA ARG A 117 -2.51 -13.34 -4.03
C ARG A 117 -3.76 -12.49 -4.10
N ALA A 118 -3.68 -11.24 -3.66
CA ALA A 118 -4.74 -10.25 -3.82
C ALA A 118 -4.17 -8.84 -3.81
N VAL A 119 -4.90 -7.94 -4.44
CA VAL A 119 -4.66 -6.50 -4.42
C VAL A 119 -5.90 -5.83 -3.85
N LEU A 120 -5.75 -5.09 -2.76
CA LEU A 120 -6.85 -4.35 -2.15
C LEU A 120 -6.81 -2.90 -2.60
N TYR A 121 -7.92 -2.41 -3.13
CA TYR A 121 -8.09 -0.99 -3.41
C TYR A 121 -9.02 -0.37 -2.37
N LEU A 122 -8.46 0.41 -1.44
CA LEU A 122 -9.23 1.19 -0.47
C LEU A 122 -9.87 2.38 -1.18
N LYS A 123 -11.11 2.21 -1.61
CA LYS A 123 -11.87 3.18 -2.38
C LYS A 123 -12.44 4.24 -1.48
N LEU A 124 -12.04 5.48 -1.71
CA LEU A 124 -12.48 6.66 -0.97
C LEU A 124 -12.66 7.80 -1.96
N SER A 125 -13.69 8.63 -1.76
CA SER A 125 -13.90 9.81 -2.60
C SER A 125 -12.82 10.86 -2.32
N GLU A 126 -12.46 11.66 -3.33
CA GLU A 126 -11.51 12.75 -3.14
C GLU A 126 -11.98 13.77 -2.09
N ASP A 127 -13.30 14.03 -2.04
CA ASP A 127 -13.89 14.91 -1.02
C ASP A 127 -13.64 14.39 0.40
N ASP A 128 -13.76 13.08 0.62
CA ASP A 128 -13.48 12.48 1.92
C ASP A 128 -11.98 12.42 2.22
N VAL A 129 -11.16 12.22 1.19
CA VAL A 129 -9.69 12.32 1.29
C VAL A 129 -9.29 13.72 1.75
N ARG A 130 -9.84 14.79 1.15
CA ARG A 130 -9.57 16.19 1.53
C ARG A 130 -10.07 16.51 2.93
N LYS A 131 -11.28 16.07 3.30
CA LYS A 131 -11.79 16.21 4.68
C LYS A 131 -10.89 15.54 5.72
N ARG A 132 -10.42 14.31 5.43
CA ARG A 132 -9.49 13.61 6.32
C ARG A 132 -8.16 14.33 6.45
N TRP A 133 -7.65 14.87 5.37
CA TRP A 133 -6.42 15.65 5.36
C TRP A 133 -6.55 16.94 6.18
N GLU A 134 -7.63 17.69 6.00
CA GLU A 134 -7.92 18.91 6.79
C GLU A 134 -8.04 18.59 8.28
N ALA A 135 -8.83 17.58 8.63
CA ALA A 135 -9.00 17.15 10.03
C ALA A 135 -7.67 16.73 10.67
N ALA A 136 -6.81 16.04 9.94
CA ALA A 136 -5.51 15.62 10.44
C ALA A 136 -4.55 16.83 10.67
N LYS A 137 -4.64 17.88 9.84
CA LYS A 137 -3.89 19.13 10.04
C LYS A 137 -4.32 19.84 11.32
N GLU A 138 -5.64 19.95 11.57
CA GLU A 138 -6.17 20.61 12.75
C GLU A 138 -5.78 19.90 14.04
N LEU A 139 -5.77 18.58 14.04
CA LEU A 139 -5.42 17.78 15.22
C LEU A 139 -3.93 17.69 15.49
N GLY A 140 -3.06 18.17 14.57
CA GLY A 140 -1.62 17.96 14.67
C GLY A 140 -1.26 16.46 14.73
N ASP A 141 -2.13 15.62 14.15
CA ASP A 141 -2.02 14.17 14.23
C ASP A 141 -0.76 13.71 13.50
N ARG A 142 -0.05 12.75 14.09
CA ARG A 142 1.16 12.10 13.56
C ARG A 142 0.93 11.41 12.18
N GLY A 143 -0.31 11.40 11.70
CA GLY A 143 -0.67 10.88 10.37
C GLY A 143 -0.36 11.84 9.22
N ILE A 144 -0.11 13.13 9.48
CA ILE A 144 0.38 14.05 8.45
C ILE A 144 1.91 13.94 8.42
N ARG A 145 2.41 13.47 7.30
CA ARG A 145 3.85 13.54 6.98
C ARG A 145 4.21 15.00 6.74
N GLY A 146 5.46 15.38 7.00
CA GLY A 146 5.91 16.77 6.81
C GLY A 146 5.66 17.28 5.37
N ASP A 147 5.81 16.40 4.38
CA ASP A 147 5.53 16.63 2.96
C ASP A 147 4.02 16.76 2.67
N ASP A 148 3.14 16.07 3.39
CA ASP A 148 1.69 16.19 3.25
C ASP A 148 1.11 17.48 3.89
N ALA A 149 1.90 18.27 4.60
CA ALA A 149 1.44 19.53 5.20
C ALA A 149 1.20 20.63 4.15
N ASP A 150 1.88 20.57 3.00
CA ASP A 150 1.69 21.49 1.88
C ASP A 150 0.48 21.06 1.02
N PRO A 151 -0.55 21.91 0.85
CA PRO A 151 -1.70 21.61 0.01
C PRO A 151 -1.32 21.24 -1.43
N LYS A 152 -0.29 21.88 -1.97
CA LYS A 152 0.15 21.64 -3.35
C LYS A 152 0.75 20.24 -3.49
N VAL A 153 1.59 19.82 -2.57
CA VAL A 153 2.17 18.47 -2.53
C VAL A 153 1.05 17.42 -2.39
N PHE A 154 0.07 17.69 -1.53
CA PHE A 154 -1.07 16.81 -1.35
C PHE A 154 -1.91 16.63 -2.63
N GLU A 155 -2.23 17.73 -3.35
CA GLU A 155 -2.95 17.65 -4.63
C GLU A 155 -2.12 16.94 -5.70
N THR A 156 -0.82 17.22 -5.81
CA THR A 156 0.07 16.47 -6.73
C THR A 156 -0.03 14.95 -6.48
N ARG A 157 -0.07 14.50 -5.23
CA ARG A 157 -0.19 13.06 -4.92
C ARG A 157 -1.53 12.45 -5.33
N ILE A 158 -2.62 13.24 -5.33
CA ILE A 158 -3.92 12.80 -5.85
C ILE A 158 -3.83 12.68 -7.38
N GLU A 159 -3.27 13.68 -8.07
CA GLU A 159 -3.05 13.64 -9.52
C GLU A 159 -2.17 12.45 -9.94
N GLU A 160 -1.03 12.24 -9.27
CA GLU A 160 -0.13 11.10 -9.50
C GLU A 160 -0.85 9.75 -9.33
N PHE A 161 -1.77 9.65 -8.36
CA PHE A 161 -2.57 8.43 -8.20
C PHE A 161 -3.47 8.17 -9.40
N HIS A 162 -4.20 9.18 -9.87
CA HIS A 162 -5.11 9.03 -11.00
C HIS A 162 -4.36 8.76 -12.31
N GLU A 163 -3.28 9.49 -12.56
CA GLU A 163 -2.52 9.37 -13.81
C GLU A 163 -1.72 8.07 -13.90
N LYS A 164 -1.09 7.65 -12.79
CA LYS A 164 -0.08 6.59 -12.80
C LYS A 164 -0.53 5.31 -12.11
N THR A 165 -1.29 5.42 -11.01
CA THR A 165 -1.65 4.24 -10.20
C THR A 165 -2.97 3.61 -10.64
N GLU A 166 -3.95 4.37 -11.09
CA GLU A 166 -5.20 3.77 -11.60
C GLU A 166 -5.00 2.83 -12.79
N PRO A 167 -4.11 3.07 -13.77
CA PRO A 167 -3.80 2.08 -14.80
C PRO A 167 -3.30 0.75 -14.22
N VAL A 168 -2.46 0.79 -13.19
CA VAL A 168 -1.97 -0.39 -12.46
C VAL A 168 -3.13 -1.16 -11.83
N LEU A 169 -4.07 -0.48 -11.17
CA LEU A 169 -5.27 -1.12 -10.61
C LEU A 169 -6.12 -1.80 -11.68
N LYS A 170 -6.29 -1.17 -12.86
CA LYS A 170 -6.98 -1.76 -14.01
C LYS A 170 -6.29 -3.00 -14.55
N HIS A 171 -4.95 -3.05 -14.46
CA HIS A 171 -4.20 -4.26 -14.83
C HIS A 171 -4.48 -5.39 -13.84
N TYR A 172 -4.38 -5.15 -12.54
CA TYR A 172 -4.71 -6.15 -11.51
C TYR A 172 -6.17 -6.63 -11.59
N ASP A 173 -7.11 -5.77 -11.97
CA ASP A 173 -8.51 -6.14 -12.18
C ASP A 173 -8.65 -7.15 -13.34
N LYS A 174 -7.97 -6.92 -14.46
CA LYS A 174 -7.94 -7.86 -15.60
C LYS A 174 -7.35 -9.22 -15.23
N LEU A 175 -6.47 -9.26 -14.25
CA LEU A 175 -5.88 -10.50 -13.71
C LEU A 175 -6.77 -11.18 -12.64
N ASN A 176 -7.92 -10.59 -12.30
CA ASN A 176 -8.82 -11.03 -11.22
C ASN A 176 -8.14 -11.06 -9.85
N LEU A 177 -7.19 -10.16 -9.62
CA LEU A 177 -6.51 -10.00 -8.33
C LEU A 177 -7.05 -8.82 -7.53
N LEU A 178 -7.78 -7.87 -8.15
CA LEU A 178 -8.26 -6.66 -7.51
C LEU A 178 -9.53 -6.88 -6.69
N ILE A 179 -9.54 -6.38 -5.48
CA ILE A 179 -10.70 -6.34 -4.58
C ILE A 179 -10.90 -4.91 -4.13
N GLU A 180 -12.03 -4.31 -4.51
CA GLU A 180 -12.41 -2.98 -4.03
C GLU A 180 -12.98 -3.06 -2.61
N ILE A 181 -12.48 -2.22 -1.72
CA ILE A 181 -12.92 -2.09 -0.33
C ILE A 181 -13.46 -0.69 -0.11
N ASP A 182 -14.69 -0.55 0.33
CA ASP A 182 -15.22 0.73 0.78
C ASP A 182 -14.44 1.21 2.01
N ALA A 183 -13.77 2.35 1.86
CA ALA A 183 -12.95 2.98 2.90
C ALA A 183 -13.59 4.24 3.49
N SER A 184 -14.89 4.49 3.26
CA SER A 184 -15.62 5.67 3.76
C SER A 184 -15.94 5.61 5.26
N GLY A 185 -15.95 4.42 5.85
CA GLY A 185 -16.23 4.19 7.27
C GLY A 185 -15.09 4.57 8.23
N THR A 186 -15.30 4.26 9.50
CA THR A 186 -14.29 4.35 10.56
C THR A 186 -13.12 3.39 10.30
N ARG A 187 -12.00 3.59 10.98
CA ARG A 187 -10.82 2.70 10.87
C ARG A 187 -11.17 1.23 11.16
N ASP A 188 -12.06 0.98 12.12
CA ASP A 188 -12.47 -0.39 12.48
C ASP A 188 -13.41 -1.00 11.45
N GLU A 189 -14.37 -0.24 10.93
CA GLU A 189 -15.27 -0.69 9.87
C GLU A 189 -14.51 -1.03 8.59
N VAL A 190 -13.57 -0.17 8.17
CA VAL A 190 -12.73 -0.43 6.99
C VAL A 190 -11.87 -1.68 7.20
N PHE A 191 -11.29 -1.85 8.39
CA PHE A 191 -10.52 -3.04 8.70
C PHE A 191 -11.39 -4.31 8.70
N GLU A 192 -12.60 -4.24 9.23
CA GLU A 192 -13.55 -5.36 9.18
C GLU A 192 -13.94 -5.72 7.74
N ASN A 193 -14.16 -4.72 6.88
CA ASN A 193 -14.42 -4.92 5.46
C ASN A 193 -13.26 -5.68 4.79
N VAL A 194 -12.01 -5.33 5.11
CA VAL A 194 -10.82 -6.03 4.61
C VAL A 194 -10.78 -7.49 5.08
N ILE A 195 -11.01 -7.74 6.37
CA ILE A 195 -11.03 -9.11 6.92
C ILE A 195 -12.15 -9.94 6.28
N ASN A 196 -13.33 -9.35 6.09
CA ASN A 196 -14.45 -10.01 5.44
C ASN A 196 -14.10 -10.40 4.00
N ALA A 197 -13.54 -9.48 3.22
CA ALA A 197 -13.18 -9.71 1.84
C ALA A 197 -12.10 -10.79 1.68
N LEU A 198 -11.05 -10.77 2.51
CA LEU A 198 -9.98 -11.77 2.44
C LEU A 198 -10.39 -13.15 2.98
N SER A 199 -11.32 -13.22 3.93
CA SER A 199 -11.73 -14.49 4.56
C SER A 199 -12.61 -15.39 3.70
N VAL A 200 -13.04 -14.92 2.53
CA VAL A 200 -13.88 -15.68 1.59
C VAL A 200 -13.11 -16.21 0.38
N LEU A 201 -11.81 -15.87 0.28
CA LEU A 201 -10.89 -16.38 -0.72
C LEU A 201 -10.35 -17.76 -0.33
#